data_a4b4aae76dee441786f0d21757317f11
#
_entry.id   a4b4aae76dee441786f0d21757317f11
#
_cell.length_a   1.000
_cell.length_b   1.000
_cell.length_c   1.000
_cell.angle_alpha   90.00
_cell.angle_beta   90.00
_cell.angle_gamma   90.00
#
_symmetry.space_group_name_H-M   'P 1'
#
loop_
_entity.id
_entity.type
_entity.pdbx_description
1 polymer ?
#
loop_
_entity_poly.entity_id
_entity_poly.type
_entity_poly.pdbx_seq_one_letter_code
_entity_poly.pdbx_strand_id
1 'polypeptide(L)'
;ISIVSVVMIVMVTIGLFPAFGLGICLSIFYFLYKMSKSSLRRFYNAHNVRSRMVRPEAHNKILNLNGNTIGVFELEGTIFFGSADSVSKKVLEQLEGGLEYVILDLMRVNEMDSTAARILQQLHKRLDSQGKQLILSHVQPKSYLWNFMDDLGVIKTIGEKNIYSDTDHALEKCEELILKTHLKSSYTRESYPIEILEILESLKVEEIKTGSQNMAELEKFEKGECVFKEGDVGDRFYAILKGTASENLPVPDKS
;
A
#
# COMPACT_ATOMS: atom_id res chain seq x y z
N ILE A 1 6.89 -37.94 9.25
CA ILE A 1 8.13 -38.75 9.13
C ILE A 1 9.24 -37.76 8.73
N SER A 2 10.30 -37.69 9.53
CA SER A 2 11.45 -36.84 9.26
C SER A 2 12.28 -37.40 8.07
N ILE A 3 12.80 -36.56 7.20
CA ILE A 3 13.74 -36.96 6.14
C ILE A 3 14.87 -37.82 6.71
N VAL A 4 15.36 -37.45 7.89
CA VAL A 4 16.39 -38.18 8.62
C VAL A 4 15.99 -39.66 8.88
N SER A 5 14.75 -39.93 9.30
CA SER A 5 14.29 -41.30 9.57
C SER A 5 14.25 -42.15 8.31
N VAL A 6 13.85 -41.56 7.17
CA VAL A 6 13.83 -42.28 5.88
C VAL A 6 15.25 -42.60 5.43
N VAL A 7 16.19 -41.63 5.51
CA VAL A 7 17.60 -41.86 5.15
C VAL A 7 18.27 -42.91 6.05
N MET A 8 17.98 -42.90 7.35
CA MET A 8 18.49 -43.94 8.28
C MET A 8 18.01 -45.34 7.91
N ILE A 9 16.72 -45.51 7.60
CA ILE A 9 16.16 -46.80 7.21
C ILE A 9 16.87 -47.32 5.95
N VAL A 10 17.03 -46.46 4.93
CA VAL A 10 17.70 -46.84 3.67
C VAL A 10 19.18 -47.17 3.91
N MET A 11 19.84 -46.43 4.81
CA MET A 11 21.24 -46.69 5.17
C MET A 11 21.42 -48.10 5.74
N VAL A 12 20.50 -48.53 6.62
CA VAL A 12 20.58 -49.83 7.27
C VAL A 12 20.18 -50.99 6.35
N THR A 13 19.21 -50.77 5.45
CA THR A 13 18.64 -51.81 4.59
C THR A 13 19.38 -51.97 3.26
N ILE A 14 19.84 -50.91 2.65
CA ILE A 14 20.38 -50.90 1.27
C ILE A 14 21.88 -50.53 1.28
N GLY A 15 22.30 -49.70 2.25
CA GLY A 15 23.68 -49.28 2.39
C GLY A 15 23.89 -47.77 2.32
N LEU A 16 25.14 -47.36 2.59
CA LEU A 16 25.54 -45.97 2.75
C LEU A 16 25.37 -45.12 1.49
N PHE A 17 25.83 -45.61 0.34
CA PHE A 17 25.83 -44.82 -0.92
C PHE A 17 24.41 -44.48 -1.41
N PRO A 18 23.46 -45.45 -1.48
CA PRO A 18 22.08 -45.14 -1.84
C PRO A 18 21.39 -44.20 -0.84
N ALA A 19 21.66 -44.34 0.46
CA ALA A 19 21.12 -43.45 1.48
C ALA A 19 21.60 -42.02 1.31
N PHE A 20 22.86 -41.82 0.98
CA PHE A 20 23.44 -40.49 0.71
C PHE A 20 22.78 -39.82 -0.52
N GLY A 21 22.64 -40.55 -1.64
CA GLY A 21 21.96 -40.07 -2.84
C GLY A 21 20.49 -39.68 -2.57
N LEU A 22 19.76 -40.55 -1.85
CA LEU A 22 18.38 -40.28 -1.45
C LEU A 22 18.27 -39.05 -0.54
N GLY A 23 19.18 -38.89 0.41
CA GLY A 23 19.23 -37.74 1.31
C GLY A 23 19.39 -36.42 0.57
N ILE A 24 20.29 -36.36 -0.41
CA ILE A 24 20.47 -35.20 -1.28
C ILE A 24 19.19 -34.91 -2.06
N CYS A 25 18.61 -35.89 -2.73
CA CYS A 25 17.38 -35.72 -3.49
C CYS A 25 16.23 -35.20 -2.61
N LEU A 26 15.99 -35.80 -1.46
CA LEU A 26 14.93 -35.36 -0.54
C LEU A 26 15.18 -33.94 0.00
N SER A 27 16.44 -33.57 0.29
CA SER A 27 16.80 -32.22 0.73
C SER A 27 16.54 -31.18 -0.37
N ILE A 28 16.88 -31.48 -1.61
CA ILE A 28 16.59 -30.63 -2.77
C ILE A 28 15.08 -30.47 -2.97
N PHE A 29 14.32 -31.56 -2.94
CA PHE A 29 12.85 -31.52 -3.04
C PHE A 29 12.21 -30.71 -1.93
N TYR A 30 12.67 -30.90 -0.69
CA TYR A 30 12.18 -30.12 0.46
C TYR A 30 12.51 -28.64 0.32
N PHE A 31 13.70 -28.31 -0.14
CA PHE A 31 14.10 -26.93 -0.41
C PHE A 31 13.22 -26.29 -1.49
N LEU A 32 13.03 -26.96 -2.63
CA LEU A 32 12.15 -26.50 -3.71
C LEU A 32 10.69 -26.31 -3.23
N TYR A 33 10.18 -27.28 -2.46
CA TYR A 33 8.85 -27.18 -1.87
C TYR A 33 8.73 -25.97 -0.92
N LYS A 34 9.75 -25.74 -0.10
CA LYS A 34 9.79 -24.59 0.81
C LYS A 34 9.84 -23.25 0.04
N MET A 35 10.61 -23.19 -1.05
CA MET A 35 10.69 -22.02 -1.92
C MET A 35 9.39 -21.77 -2.74
N SER A 36 8.62 -22.82 -3.00
CA SER A 36 7.35 -22.71 -3.74
C SER A 36 6.18 -22.17 -2.90
N LYS A 37 6.35 -22.03 -1.58
CA LYS A 37 5.31 -21.42 -0.76
C LYS A 37 5.06 -19.99 -1.21
N SER A 38 3.77 -19.63 -1.32
CA SER A 38 3.34 -18.27 -1.65
C SER A 38 3.92 -17.26 -0.66
N SER A 39 4.54 -16.22 -1.19
CA SER A 39 4.96 -15.05 -0.39
C SER A 39 3.78 -14.12 -0.07
N LEU A 40 2.54 -14.50 -0.44
CA LEU A 40 1.35 -13.74 -0.09
C LEU A 40 0.98 -14.05 1.36
N ARG A 41 1.15 -13.07 2.22
CA ARG A 41 0.80 -13.13 3.65
C ARG A 41 -0.70 -12.91 3.87
N ARG A 42 -1.24 -11.84 3.28
CA ARG A 42 -2.64 -11.45 3.44
C ARG A 42 -3.12 -10.70 2.20
N PHE A 43 -4.40 -10.88 1.91
CA PHE A 43 -5.14 -10.09 0.94
C PHE A 43 -6.35 -9.45 1.63
N TYR A 44 -6.60 -8.19 1.33
CA TYR A 44 -7.81 -7.47 1.77
C TYR A 44 -8.17 -6.35 0.79
N ASN A 45 -9.42 -5.93 0.83
CA ASN A 45 -9.94 -4.84 0.01
C ASN A 45 -10.02 -3.55 0.84
N ALA A 46 -9.96 -2.40 0.18
CA ALA A 46 -10.11 -1.09 0.81
C ALA A 46 -11.52 -0.83 1.37
N HIS A 47 -12.49 -1.73 1.15
CA HIS A 47 -13.75 -1.71 1.87
C HIS A 47 -13.56 -1.91 3.38
N ASN A 48 -12.60 -2.76 3.78
CA ASN A 48 -12.31 -3.09 5.17
C ASN A 48 -11.22 -2.22 5.81
N VAL A 49 -10.31 -1.67 4.99
CA VAL A 49 -9.16 -0.86 5.45
C VAL A 49 -8.99 0.30 4.50
N ARG A 50 -9.12 1.53 5.02
CA ARG A 50 -9.00 2.77 4.25
C ARG A 50 -7.76 3.54 4.59
N SER A 51 -7.46 4.55 3.77
CA SER A 51 -6.46 5.55 4.12
C SER A 51 -6.89 6.33 5.37
N ARG A 52 -5.90 6.84 6.10
CA ARG A 52 -6.13 7.69 7.28
C ARG A 52 -6.64 9.09 6.92
N MET A 53 -6.78 9.38 5.64
CA MET A 53 -7.24 10.68 5.20
C MET A 53 -8.68 10.93 5.63
N VAL A 54 -8.90 12.03 6.35
CA VAL A 54 -10.25 12.49 6.72
C VAL A 54 -10.91 13.04 5.46
N ARG A 55 -12.06 12.49 5.12
CA ARG A 55 -12.82 12.86 3.92
C ARG A 55 -14.27 13.19 4.27
N PRO A 56 -14.91 14.07 3.48
CA PRO A 56 -16.33 14.37 3.59
C PRO A 56 -17.21 13.13 3.51
N GLU A 57 -18.39 13.20 4.11
CA GLU A 57 -19.33 12.08 4.11
C GLU A 57 -19.75 11.67 2.70
N ALA A 58 -19.93 12.65 1.79
CA ALA A 58 -20.25 12.40 0.39
C ALA A 58 -19.18 11.56 -0.31
N HIS A 59 -17.90 11.85 -0.06
CA HIS A 59 -16.75 11.08 -0.58
C HIS A 59 -16.70 9.68 0.05
N ASN A 60 -16.91 9.61 1.36
CA ASN A 60 -16.94 8.33 2.07
C ASN A 60 -18.05 7.41 1.56
N LYS A 61 -19.22 7.93 1.19
CA LYS A 61 -20.29 7.15 0.55
C LYS A 61 -19.85 6.55 -0.78
N ILE A 62 -19.20 7.34 -1.66
CA ILE A 62 -18.67 6.85 -2.94
C ILE A 62 -17.60 5.76 -2.71
N LEU A 63 -16.68 6.00 -1.81
CA LEU A 63 -15.63 5.05 -1.48
C LEU A 63 -16.17 3.77 -0.82
N ASN A 64 -17.25 3.83 -0.03
CA ASN A 64 -17.92 2.66 0.53
C ASN A 64 -18.49 1.75 -0.56
N LEU A 65 -19.06 2.33 -1.60
CA LEU A 65 -19.62 1.58 -2.72
C LEU A 65 -18.51 0.95 -3.60
N ASN A 66 -17.37 1.62 -3.74
CA ASN A 66 -16.31 1.24 -4.66
C ASN A 66 -15.05 0.66 -3.97
N GLY A 67 -15.03 0.52 -2.65
CA GLY A 67 -13.85 0.05 -1.91
C GLY A 67 -13.41 -1.38 -2.28
N ASN A 68 -14.29 -2.18 -2.85
CA ASN A 68 -13.96 -3.52 -3.36
C ASN A 68 -13.11 -3.49 -4.63
N THR A 69 -12.99 -2.35 -5.32
CA THR A 69 -12.16 -2.21 -6.52
C THR A 69 -10.67 -2.03 -6.21
N ILE A 70 -10.31 -1.78 -4.96
CA ILE A 70 -8.91 -1.68 -4.50
C ILE A 70 -8.56 -2.93 -3.71
N GLY A 71 -7.53 -3.65 -4.15
CA GLY A 71 -6.99 -4.83 -3.46
C GLY A 71 -5.58 -4.60 -2.98
N VAL A 72 -5.33 -4.90 -1.70
CA VAL A 72 -4.00 -4.86 -1.08
C VAL A 72 -3.50 -6.28 -0.85
N PHE A 73 -2.32 -6.58 -1.39
CA PHE A 73 -1.62 -7.85 -1.27
C PHE A 73 -0.36 -7.63 -0.44
N GLU A 74 -0.39 -8.03 0.83
CA GLU A 74 0.79 -7.99 1.70
C GLU A 74 1.70 -9.16 1.36
N LEU A 75 2.93 -8.85 0.94
CA LEU A 75 3.95 -9.85 0.64
C LEU A 75 4.94 -9.98 1.79
N GLU A 76 5.51 -11.18 1.95
CA GLU A 76 6.52 -11.43 2.98
C GLU A 76 7.62 -12.39 2.52
N GLY A 77 8.80 -12.24 3.14
CA GLY A 77 9.95 -13.10 2.91
C GLY A 77 10.69 -12.79 1.62
N THR A 78 11.27 -13.81 1.01
CA THR A 78 12.00 -13.70 -0.25
C THR A 78 11.08 -14.01 -1.42
N ILE A 79 11.08 -13.15 -2.43
CA ILE A 79 10.26 -13.32 -3.62
C ILE A 79 11.12 -13.92 -4.73
N PHE A 80 10.89 -15.18 -5.04
CA PHE A 80 11.49 -15.91 -6.14
C PHE A 80 10.46 -16.15 -7.25
N PHE A 81 10.92 -16.75 -8.36
CA PHE A 81 10.06 -17.15 -9.47
C PHE A 81 8.76 -17.81 -9.04
N GLY A 82 8.81 -18.88 -8.21
CA GLY A 82 7.62 -19.64 -7.82
C GLY A 82 6.63 -18.85 -6.97
N SER A 83 7.15 -18.05 -6.02
CA SER A 83 6.30 -17.21 -5.17
C SER A 83 5.76 -16.00 -5.92
N ALA A 84 6.53 -15.38 -6.82
CA ALA A 84 6.08 -14.28 -7.68
C ALA A 84 4.98 -14.73 -8.65
N ASP A 85 5.12 -15.92 -9.26
CA ASP A 85 4.09 -16.50 -10.14
C ASP A 85 2.79 -16.79 -9.37
N SER A 86 2.92 -17.33 -8.15
CA SER A 86 1.77 -17.56 -7.25
C SER A 86 1.04 -16.27 -6.90
N VAL A 87 1.78 -15.20 -6.56
CA VAL A 87 1.21 -13.88 -6.29
C VAL A 87 0.53 -13.32 -7.54
N SER A 88 1.19 -13.41 -8.69
CA SER A 88 0.63 -12.95 -9.97
C SER A 88 -0.68 -13.66 -10.31
N LYS A 89 -0.75 -14.98 -10.17
CA LYS A 89 -1.97 -15.75 -10.35
C LYS A 89 -3.08 -15.30 -9.41
N LYS A 90 -2.74 -15.11 -8.14
CA LYS A 90 -3.72 -14.66 -7.13
C LYS A 90 -4.26 -13.27 -7.42
N VAL A 91 -3.41 -12.35 -7.87
CA VAL A 91 -3.83 -11.02 -8.34
C VAL A 91 -4.80 -11.16 -9.51
N LEU A 92 -4.46 -11.98 -10.52
CA LEU A 92 -5.30 -12.19 -11.72
C LEU A 92 -6.66 -12.80 -11.38
N GLU A 93 -6.72 -13.78 -10.45
CA GLU A 93 -7.99 -14.32 -9.93
C GLU A 93 -8.87 -13.24 -9.30
N GLN A 94 -8.28 -12.33 -8.51
CA GLN A 94 -9.03 -11.24 -7.87
C GLN A 94 -9.47 -10.16 -8.86
N LEU A 95 -8.79 -10.01 -10.01
CA LEU A 95 -9.23 -9.09 -11.07
C LEU A 95 -10.59 -9.50 -11.67
N GLU A 96 -10.87 -10.80 -11.76
CA GLU A 96 -12.17 -11.32 -12.18
C GLU A 96 -13.28 -10.91 -11.18
N GLY A 97 -12.91 -10.70 -9.92
CA GLY A 97 -13.78 -10.16 -8.85
C GLY A 97 -14.02 -8.65 -8.90
N GLY A 98 -13.50 -7.93 -9.92
CA GLY A 98 -13.76 -6.50 -10.13
C GLY A 98 -12.69 -5.56 -9.60
N LEU A 99 -11.48 -6.04 -9.27
CA LEU A 99 -10.38 -5.14 -8.90
C LEU A 99 -9.95 -4.26 -10.07
N GLU A 100 -9.73 -2.98 -9.80
CA GLU A 100 -9.17 -1.99 -10.72
C GLU A 100 -7.78 -1.51 -10.28
N TYR A 101 -7.57 -1.45 -8.97
CA TYR A 101 -6.32 -1.00 -8.35
C TYR A 101 -5.73 -2.12 -7.52
N VAL A 102 -4.48 -2.47 -7.80
CA VAL A 102 -3.73 -3.52 -7.09
C VAL A 102 -2.55 -2.87 -6.38
N ILE A 103 -2.52 -2.97 -5.07
CA ILE A 103 -1.40 -2.53 -4.24
C ILE A 103 -0.62 -3.77 -3.79
N LEU A 104 0.66 -3.84 -4.15
CA LEU A 104 1.59 -4.83 -3.59
C LEU A 104 2.38 -4.17 -2.47
N ASP A 105 2.13 -4.61 -1.25
CA ASP A 105 2.85 -4.15 -0.07
C ASP A 105 4.11 -4.98 0.13
N LEU A 106 5.26 -4.33 -0.02
CA LEU A 106 6.59 -4.93 0.07
C LEU A 106 7.27 -4.71 1.43
N MET A 107 6.54 -4.24 2.46
CA MET A 107 7.08 -3.93 3.79
C MET A 107 7.91 -5.07 4.39
N ARG A 108 7.49 -6.32 4.16
CA ARG A 108 8.10 -7.53 4.73
C ARG A 108 8.87 -8.35 3.71
N VAL A 109 9.12 -7.77 2.54
CA VAL A 109 9.96 -8.40 1.52
C VAL A 109 11.42 -8.11 1.85
N ASN A 110 12.18 -9.20 2.05
CA ASN A 110 13.59 -9.11 2.37
C ASN A 110 14.45 -9.04 1.10
N GLU A 111 14.11 -9.88 0.12
CA GLU A 111 14.88 -10.05 -1.11
C GLU A 111 13.94 -10.40 -2.27
N MET A 112 14.41 -10.11 -3.48
CA MET A 112 13.74 -10.44 -4.73
C MET A 112 14.78 -10.93 -5.74
N ASP A 113 14.46 -11.96 -6.53
CA ASP A 113 15.32 -12.38 -7.63
C ASP A 113 14.95 -11.67 -8.95
N SER A 114 15.84 -11.74 -9.93
CA SER A 114 15.64 -11.10 -11.23
C SER A 114 14.44 -11.65 -11.99
N THR A 115 14.08 -12.91 -11.77
CA THR A 115 12.92 -13.55 -12.41
C THR A 115 11.62 -13.02 -11.79
N ALA A 116 11.57 -12.88 -10.47
CA ALA A 116 10.45 -12.25 -9.77
C ALA A 116 10.23 -10.81 -10.25
N ALA A 117 11.30 -10.03 -10.38
CA ALA A 117 11.25 -8.67 -10.91
C ALA A 117 10.61 -8.63 -12.33
N ARG A 118 10.99 -9.56 -13.20
CA ARG A 118 10.39 -9.69 -14.54
C ARG A 118 8.91 -10.08 -14.48
N ILE A 119 8.51 -10.95 -13.55
CA ILE A 119 7.09 -11.33 -13.38
C ILE A 119 6.28 -10.10 -12.93
N LEU A 120 6.82 -9.25 -12.04
CA LEU A 120 6.16 -8.01 -11.66
C LEU A 120 5.99 -7.04 -12.84
N GLN A 121 7.01 -6.92 -13.71
CA GLN A 121 6.88 -6.12 -14.94
C GLN A 121 5.81 -6.68 -15.88
N GLN A 122 5.74 -8.00 -16.03
CA GLN A 122 4.72 -8.64 -16.86
C GLN A 122 3.32 -8.46 -16.28
N LEU A 123 3.18 -8.59 -14.95
CA LEU A 123 1.93 -8.33 -14.24
C LEU A 123 1.48 -6.89 -14.46
N HIS A 124 2.38 -5.91 -14.30
CA HIS A 124 2.07 -4.50 -14.56
C HIS A 124 1.57 -4.28 -15.99
N LYS A 125 2.29 -4.78 -16.99
CA LYS A 125 1.88 -4.64 -18.40
C LYS A 125 0.52 -5.26 -18.68
N ARG A 126 0.22 -6.42 -18.06
CA ARG A 126 -1.07 -7.09 -18.19
C ARG A 126 -2.20 -6.29 -17.56
N LEU A 127 -1.98 -5.70 -16.38
CA LEU A 127 -2.93 -4.82 -15.72
C LEU A 127 -3.19 -3.55 -16.55
N ASP A 128 -2.13 -2.90 -16.98
CA ASP A 128 -2.19 -1.68 -17.79
C ASP A 128 -2.95 -1.90 -19.11
N SER A 129 -2.73 -3.04 -19.78
CA SER A 129 -3.48 -3.41 -21.00
C SER A 129 -4.99 -3.59 -20.78
N GLN A 130 -5.42 -3.77 -19.54
CA GLN A 130 -6.83 -3.86 -19.13
C GLN A 130 -7.35 -2.56 -18.51
N GLY A 131 -6.56 -1.47 -18.54
CA GLY A 131 -6.91 -0.20 -17.90
C GLY A 131 -6.84 -0.23 -16.37
N LYS A 132 -6.18 -1.23 -15.79
CA LYS A 132 -6.03 -1.43 -14.35
C LYS A 132 -4.65 -0.97 -13.89
N GLN A 133 -4.51 -0.61 -12.62
CA GLN A 133 -3.26 -0.04 -12.11
C GLN A 133 -2.58 -0.95 -11.09
N LEU A 134 -1.26 -1.11 -11.24
CA LEU A 134 -0.38 -1.72 -10.25
C LEU A 134 0.37 -0.63 -9.49
N ILE A 135 0.32 -0.71 -8.18
CA ILE A 135 0.96 0.22 -7.26
C ILE A 135 1.84 -0.58 -6.31
N LEU A 136 3.04 -0.08 -6.04
CA LEU A 136 3.94 -0.66 -5.04
C LEU A 136 3.97 0.23 -3.80
N SER A 137 3.94 -0.37 -2.62
CA SER A 137 4.13 0.33 -1.35
C SER A 137 5.31 -0.22 -0.55
N HIS A 138 5.83 0.58 0.38
CA HIS A 138 7.03 0.30 1.19
C HIS A 138 8.31 0.11 0.36
N VAL A 139 8.41 0.85 -0.75
CA VAL A 139 9.63 0.92 -1.55
C VAL A 139 10.21 2.33 -1.43
N GLN A 140 11.21 2.47 -0.57
CA GLN A 140 11.84 3.77 -0.32
C GLN A 140 12.96 4.02 -1.33
N PRO A 141 13.08 5.24 -1.90
CA PRO A 141 14.19 5.62 -2.75
C PRO A 141 15.56 5.34 -2.08
N LYS A 142 16.50 4.82 -2.84
CA LYS A 142 17.85 4.44 -2.39
C LYS A 142 17.92 3.24 -1.43
N SER A 143 16.80 2.57 -1.12
CA SER A 143 16.85 1.28 -0.41
C SER A 143 17.47 0.19 -1.30
N TYR A 144 17.90 -0.92 -0.68
CA TYR A 144 18.40 -2.08 -1.42
C TYR A 144 17.38 -2.57 -2.47
N LEU A 145 16.11 -2.70 -2.07
CA LEU A 145 15.05 -3.17 -2.95
C LEU A 145 14.76 -2.17 -4.10
N TRP A 146 14.80 -0.87 -3.81
CA TRP A 146 14.68 0.17 -4.84
C TRP A 146 15.78 0.05 -5.88
N ASN A 147 17.07 0.08 -5.45
CA ASN A 147 18.21 0.03 -6.35
C ASN A 147 18.17 -1.25 -7.21
N PHE A 148 17.88 -2.40 -6.61
CA PHE A 148 17.74 -3.66 -7.32
C PHE A 148 16.63 -3.61 -8.39
N MET A 149 15.46 -3.06 -8.06
CA MET A 149 14.37 -2.91 -9.01
C MET A 149 14.65 -1.88 -10.09
N ASP A 150 15.38 -0.82 -9.78
CA ASP A 150 15.79 0.20 -10.75
C ASP A 150 16.80 -0.36 -11.76
N ASP A 151 17.83 -1.07 -11.29
CA ASP A 151 18.82 -1.76 -12.13
C ASP A 151 18.17 -2.73 -13.12
N LEU A 152 17.07 -3.36 -12.74
CA LEU A 152 16.29 -4.26 -13.60
C LEU A 152 15.20 -3.56 -14.42
N GLY A 153 15.07 -2.23 -14.31
CA GLY A 153 14.10 -1.43 -15.04
C GLY A 153 12.65 -1.59 -14.57
N VAL A 154 12.41 -2.16 -13.39
CA VAL A 154 11.07 -2.30 -12.80
C VAL A 154 10.50 -0.93 -12.46
N ILE A 155 11.29 -0.06 -11.82
CA ILE A 155 10.91 1.31 -11.45
C ILE A 155 10.46 2.09 -12.68
N LYS A 156 11.24 2.02 -13.76
CA LYS A 156 10.91 2.67 -15.04
C LYS A 156 9.64 2.11 -15.67
N THR A 157 9.40 0.79 -15.55
CA THR A 157 8.24 0.13 -16.15
C THR A 157 6.95 0.47 -15.41
N ILE A 158 6.96 0.42 -14.08
CA ILE A 158 5.78 0.73 -13.24
C ILE A 158 5.55 2.25 -13.15
N GLY A 159 6.63 3.02 -13.20
CA GLY A 159 6.64 4.48 -13.05
C GLY A 159 6.68 4.91 -11.58
N GLU A 160 7.57 5.84 -11.26
CA GLU A 160 7.77 6.34 -9.89
C GLU A 160 6.48 6.86 -9.24
N LYS A 161 5.58 7.43 -10.03
CA LYS A 161 4.26 7.92 -9.56
C LYS A 161 3.35 6.84 -8.98
N ASN A 162 3.66 5.57 -9.22
CA ASN A 162 2.92 4.41 -8.72
C ASN A 162 3.68 3.68 -7.59
N ILE A 163 4.72 4.30 -7.04
CA ILE A 163 5.56 3.73 -5.99
C ILE A 163 5.49 4.65 -4.77
N TYR A 164 5.14 4.10 -3.62
CA TYR A 164 4.90 4.85 -2.38
C TYR A 164 5.75 4.33 -1.23
N SER A 165 6.07 5.22 -0.30
CA SER A 165 6.82 4.90 0.92
C SER A 165 6.07 4.01 1.89
N ASP A 166 4.73 4.03 1.84
CA ASP A 166 3.85 3.26 2.71
C ASP A 166 2.52 2.94 2.02
N THR A 167 1.74 2.05 2.64
CA THR A 167 0.45 1.58 2.09
C THR A 167 -0.66 2.61 2.26
N ASP A 168 -0.57 3.50 3.25
CA ASP A 168 -1.58 4.53 3.49
C ASP A 168 -1.64 5.53 2.33
N HIS A 169 -0.49 6.07 1.91
CA HIS A 169 -0.40 6.94 0.73
C HIS A 169 -0.79 6.22 -0.57
N ALA A 170 -0.47 4.92 -0.70
CA ALA A 170 -0.90 4.14 -1.85
C ALA A 170 -2.43 3.98 -1.90
N LEU A 171 -3.08 3.72 -0.75
CA LEU A 171 -4.54 3.68 -0.62
C LEU A 171 -5.16 5.04 -0.91
N GLU A 172 -4.62 6.11 -0.32
CA GLU A 172 -5.07 7.49 -0.56
C GLU A 172 -5.10 7.80 -2.06
N LYS A 173 -4.04 7.41 -2.77
CA LYS A 173 -3.96 7.59 -4.22
C LYS A 173 -5.05 6.86 -4.99
N CYS A 174 -5.31 5.59 -4.66
CA CYS A 174 -6.38 4.82 -5.28
C CYS A 174 -7.75 5.44 -5.01
N GLU A 175 -8.00 5.85 -3.77
CA GLU A 175 -9.23 6.52 -3.36
C GLU A 175 -9.43 7.83 -4.14
N GLU A 176 -8.37 8.64 -4.33
CA GLU A 176 -8.43 9.85 -5.16
C GLU A 176 -8.81 9.55 -6.61
N LEU A 177 -8.28 8.49 -7.19
CA LEU A 177 -8.60 8.08 -8.56
C LEU A 177 -10.07 7.68 -8.69
N ILE A 178 -10.60 6.91 -7.72
CA ILE A 178 -12.03 6.56 -7.66
C ILE A 178 -12.88 7.83 -7.57
N LEU A 179 -12.55 8.73 -6.64
CA LEU A 179 -13.30 9.97 -6.47
C LEU A 179 -13.28 10.82 -7.73
N LYS A 180 -12.13 10.96 -8.40
CA LYS A 180 -12.04 11.69 -9.70
C LYS A 180 -12.95 11.11 -10.78
N THR A 181 -13.07 9.78 -10.81
CA THR A 181 -13.94 9.10 -11.79
C THR A 181 -15.42 9.33 -11.51
N HIS A 182 -15.83 9.35 -10.24
CA HIS A 182 -17.24 9.41 -9.84
C HIS A 182 -17.77 10.84 -9.63
N LEU A 183 -16.92 11.78 -9.27
CA LEU A 183 -17.33 13.19 -9.02
C LEU A 183 -17.32 14.08 -10.27
N LYS A 184 -17.21 13.51 -11.48
CA LYS A 184 -17.34 14.22 -12.76
C LYS A 184 -16.81 15.67 -12.71
N SER A 185 -15.52 15.85 -12.85
CA SER A 185 -14.82 17.12 -13.10
C SER A 185 -14.78 18.20 -12.00
N SER A 186 -15.44 18.05 -10.88
CA SER A 186 -15.40 19.04 -9.79
C SER A 186 -14.49 18.66 -8.61
N TYR A 187 -13.89 17.48 -8.64
CA TYR A 187 -12.96 17.07 -7.60
C TYR A 187 -11.58 17.71 -7.81
N THR A 188 -11.36 18.81 -7.12
CA THR A 188 -10.02 19.31 -6.83
C THR A 188 -9.79 19.20 -5.33
N ARG A 189 -8.62 18.68 -4.91
CA ARG A 189 -8.18 18.63 -3.50
C ARG A 189 -8.23 20.00 -2.81
N GLU A 190 -8.55 21.04 -3.58
CA GLU A 190 -8.40 22.45 -3.22
C GLU A 190 -9.68 23.13 -2.73
N SER A 191 -10.86 22.47 -2.67
CA SER A 191 -12.08 23.16 -2.24
C SER A 191 -13.03 22.29 -1.43
N TYR A 192 -13.10 22.52 -0.14
CA TYR A 192 -14.12 22.02 0.76
C TYR A 192 -14.86 23.16 1.48
N PRO A 193 -15.64 24.01 0.79
CA PRO A 193 -16.28 25.14 1.45
C PRO A 193 -17.54 24.77 2.27
N ILE A 194 -18.21 23.65 1.91
CA ILE A 194 -19.56 23.36 2.43
C ILE A 194 -19.52 22.62 3.77
N GLU A 195 -18.48 21.86 4.04
CA GLU A 195 -18.42 20.91 5.13
C GLU A 195 -17.92 21.52 6.45
N ILE A 196 -17.29 22.67 6.39
CA ILE A 196 -16.99 23.48 7.57
C ILE A 196 -18.30 23.92 8.22
N LEU A 197 -19.35 24.18 7.45
CA LEU A 197 -20.68 24.51 7.97
C LEU A 197 -21.27 23.32 8.75
N GLU A 198 -21.11 22.06 8.29
CA GLU A 198 -21.57 20.87 9.01
C GLU A 198 -20.77 20.63 10.30
N ILE A 199 -19.46 20.87 10.29
CA ILE A 199 -18.64 20.79 11.51
C ILE A 199 -19.03 21.89 12.50
N LEU A 200 -19.25 23.10 12.03
CA LEU A 200 -19.72 24.23 12.86
C LEU A 200 -21.15 24.00 13.37
N GLU A 201 -22.05 23.39 12.60
CA GLU A 201 -23.37 22.98 13.06
C GLU A 201 -23.30 21.84 14.09
N SER A 202 -22.43 20.86 13.91
CA SER A 202 -22.24 19.75 14.87
C SER A 202 -21.65 20.21 16.20
N LEU A 203 -20.89 21.31 16.22
CA LEU A 203 -20.35 21.93 17.42
C LEU A 203 -21.37 22.83 18.17
N LYS A 204 -22.65 22.88 17.74
CA LYS A 204 -23.70 23.77 18.32
C LYS A 204 -23.26 25.22 18.42
N VAL A 205 -22.61 25.73 17.40
CA VAL A 205 -22.11 27.09 17.34
C VAL A 205 -23.25 28.07 17.02
N GLU A 206 -24.43 27.90 17.63
CA GLU A 206 -25.47 28.95 17.66
C GLU A 206 -24.99 30.21 18.37
N GLU A 207 -24.06 30.08 19.30
CA GLU A 207 -23.48 31.23 20.03
C GLU A 207 -22.50 32.07 19.21
N ILE A 208 -21.90 31.53 18.14
CA ILE A 208 -20.99 32.28 17.25
C ILE A 208 -21.74 33.24 16.32
N LYS A 209 -22.99 32.97 16.01
CA LYS A 209 -23.82 33.84 15.17
C LYS A 209 -24.34 35.10 15.88
N THR A 210 -24.30 35.15 17.20
CA THR A 210 -24.96 36.22 17.94
C THR A 210 -24.03 37.14 18.76
N GLY A 211 -22.75 36.82 18.89
CA GLY A 211 -21.85 37.57 19.74
C GLY A 211 -20.51 37.89 19.10
N SER A 212 -20.38 39.12 18.64
CA SER A 212 -19.17 39.81 18.18
C SER A 212 -18.66 39.47 16.76
N GLN A 213 -18.55 40.50 15.98
CA GLN A 213 -18.23 40.56 14.56
C GLN A 213 -16.76 40.21 14.20
N ASN A 214 -15.95 39.59 15.07
CA ASN A 214 -14.51 39.39 14.87
C ASN A 214 -13.97 38.05 15.39
N MET A 215 -14.76 36.96 15.37
CA MET A 215 -14.26 35.67 15.86
C MET A 215 -13.58 34.79 14.82
N ALA A 216 -13.69 35.11 13.53
CA ALA A 216 -13.02 34.37 12.48
C ALA A 216 -12.24 35.33 11.57
N GLU A 217 -10.95 35.15 11.49
CA GLU A 217 -10.06 35.86 10.55
C GLU A 217 -9.63 34.93 9.43
N LEU A 218 -9.60 35.45 8.19
CA LEU A 218 -9.08 34.70 7.05
C LEU A 218 -7.57 34.92 6.95
N GLU A 219 -6.82 33.89 7.29
CA GLU A 219 -5.37 33.87 7.14
C GLU A 219 -4.96 33.10 5.87
N LYS A 220 -3.92 33.57 5.19
CA LYS A 220 -3.35 32.92 4.02
C LYS A 220 -1.92 32.52 4.34
N PHE A 221 -1.63 31.25 4.09
CA PHE A 221 -0.30 30.68 4.24
C PHE A 221 0.25 30.28 2.88
N GLU A 222 1.54 30.48 2.66
CA GLU A 222 2.22 30.05 1.45
C GLU A 222 2.70 28.59 1.57
N LYS A 223 3.05 27.98 0.42
CA LYS A 223 3.52 26.60 0.40
C LYS A 223 4.79 26.42 1.23
N GLY A 224 4.71 25.59 2.26
CA GLY A 224 5.80 25.28 3.19
C GLY A 224 5.83 26.19 4.42
N GLU A 225 4.90 27.09 4.57
CA GLU A 225 4.73 27.93 5.75
C GLU A 225 4.14 27.10 6.90
N CYS A 226 4.62 27.36 8.13
CA CYS A 226 4.20 26.65 9.33
C CYS A 226 3.03 27.40 9.98
N VAL A 227 1.88 26.73 10.13
CA VAL A 227 0.67 27.31 10.72
C VAL A 227 0.79 27.40 12.24
N PHE A 228 1.31 26.35 12.89
CA PHE A 228 1.62 26.29 14.33
C PHE A 228 2.70 25.27 14.61
N LYS A 229 3.38 25.38 15.75
CA LYS A 229 4.45 24.49 16.18
C LYS A 229 4.08 23.83 17.50
N GLU A 230 4.70 22.68 17.76
CA GLU A 230 4.62 22.03 19.06
C GLU A 230 5.09 23.00 20.17
N GLY A 231 4.24 23.20 21.18
CA GLY A 231 4.49 24.12 22.29
C GLY A 231 3.89 25.50 22.09
N ASP A 232 3.31 25.85 20.97
CA ASP A 232 2.55 27.08 20.81
C ASP A 232 1.31 27.09 21.74
N VAL A 233 0.88 28.28 22.15
CA VAL A 233 -0.30 28.42 22.98
C VAL A 233 -1.54 28.07 22.18
N GLY A 234 -2.32 27.09 22.63
CA GLY A 234 -3.55 26.62 21.96
C GLY A 234 -4.73 27.57 22.19
N ASP A 235 -4.65 28.81 21.73
CA ASP A 235 -5.65 29.87 21.90
C ASP A 235 -6.62 30.00 20.71
N ARG A 236 -6.37 29.27 19.62
CA ARG A 236 -7.17 29.28 18.38
C ARG A 236 -7.20 27.93 17.69
N PHE A 237 -8.17 27.73 16.81
CA PHE A 237 -8.23 26.61 15.90
C PHE A 237 -8.30 27.11 14.46
N TYR A 238 -7.78 26.32 13.52
CA TYR A 238 -7.76 26.64 12.10
C TYR A 238 -8.68 25.72 11.32
N ALA A 239 -9.49 26.31 10.46
CA ALA A 239 -10.32 25.59 9.49
C ALA A 239 -9.78 25.83 8.09
N ILE A 240 -9.37 24.78 7.39
CA ILE A 240 -8.79 24.89 6.04
C ILE A 240 -9.90 25.10 5.03
N LEU A 241 -10.01 26.33 4.50
CA LEU A 241 -10.99 26.68 3.46
C LEU A 241 -10.52 26.23 2.07
N LYS A 242 -9.22 26.34 1.81
CA LYS A 242 -8.62 26.00 0.51
C LYS A 242 -7.17 25.59 0.72
N GLY A 243 -6.75 24.47 0.07
CA GLY A 243 -5.39 23.96 0.18
C GLY A 243 -5.28 22.72 1.05
N THR A 244 -4.06 22.39 1.46
CA THR A 244 -3.74 21.22 2.32
C THR A 244 -2.75 21.62 3.39
N ALA A 245 -2.91 21.09 4.61
CA ALA A 245 -1.91 21.13 5.64
C ALA A 245 -1.44 19.70 5.96
N SER A 246 -0.20 19.56 6.39
CA SER A 246 0.36 18.30 6.87
C SER A 246 0.92 18.48 8.27
N GLU A 247 0.71 17.50 9.13
CA GLU A 247 1.34 17.43 10.44
C GLU A 247 2.66 16.68 10.32
N ASN A 248 3.76 17.33 10.75
CA ASN A 248 5.07 16.72 10.84
C ASN A 248 5.37 16.38 12.29
N LEU A 249 5.05 15.15 12.69
CA LEU A 249 5.45 14.67 14.01
C LEU A 249 6.97 14.49 14.08
N PRO A 250 7.64 14.95 15.15
CA PRO A 250 9.05 14.65 15.33
C PRO A 250 9.24 13.14 15.45
N VAL A 251 10.13 12.59 14.63
CA VAL A 251 10.53 11.19 14.73
C VAL A 251 11.19 11.02 16.10
N PRO A 252 10.70 10.13 17.00
CA PRO A 252 11.34 9.92 18.28
C PRO A 252 12.78 9.44 18.03
N ASP A 253 13.73 10.19 18.58
CA ASP A 253 15.16 9.87 18.55
C ASP A 253 15.34 8.49 19.20
N LYS A 254 15.82 7.52 18.44
CA LYS A 254 16.16 6.22 18.97
C LYS A 254 17.52 6.35 19.68
N SER A 255 17.46 6.75 20.96
CA SER A 255 18.56 6.54 21.89
C SER A 255 18.66 5.08 22.31
#